data_aff0dd1efc37727043ee45197e1c2fe4
#
_entry.id   aff0dd1efc37727043ee45197e1c2fe4
#
_cell.length_a   1.000
_cell.length_b   1.000
_cell.length_c   1.000
_cell.angle_alpha   90.00
_cell.angle_beta   90.00
_cell.angle_gamma   90.00
#
_symmetry.space_group_name_H-M   'P 1'
#
loop_
_entity.id
_entity.type
_entity.pdbx_description
1 polymer ?
#
loop_
_entity_poly.entity_id
_entity_poly.type
_entity_poly.pdbx_seq_one_letter_code
_entity_poly.pdbx_strand_id
1 'polypeptide(L)'
;MIPLNRHGPGILLRKLKRWFEPDLDPQRVIDVFDEFDRARGYADWQALCRARLGRALPDGADHAPIVEQGYTTLPVMSAGTAAELLQAVGQDQEVARLKRDSAKLEGYQLDDPGLVSRLLDASLNPAVDAQALSFFRSEYLVHWYTLSRTAPSREPASVSFRWHCDKGPQSHLKLLVYLNDYDEHGGGTSYLDLAGSTAVSRTGYMFARGQRRTESLEELAAIAGTELKAYDHHPRAGDAVLFQPARVLHSGITPTRGPRYVLTLCLLPSPVPWREALALGMQIDLRTDPLWHEDARLLEKRLASTTG
;
A
#
# COMPACT_ATOMS: atom_id res chain seq x y z
N MET A 1 -0.88 19.87 15.91
CA MET A 1 -2.17 20.53 15.57
C MET A 1 -2.46 20.21 14.11
N ILE A 2 -3.40 19.30 13.84
CA ILE A 2 -3.80 18.93 12.45
C ILE A 2 -4.58 20.14 11.92
N PRO A 3 -4.19 20.74 10.79
CA PRO A 3 -4.91 21.88 10.26
C PRO A 3 -6.34 21.44 9.88
N LEU A 4 -7.30 21.89 10.65
CA LEU A 4 -8.76 21.65 10.48
C LEU A 4 -9.31 22.23 9.16
N ASN A 5 -8.53 23.02 8.44
CA ASN A 5 -9.03 23.85 7.33
C ASN A 5 -9.16 23.15 5.95
N ARG A 6 -8.83 21.86 5.83
CA ARG A 6 -8.92 21.15 4.54
C ARG A 6 -10.02 20.10 4.45
N HIS A 7 -10.78 19.89 5.52
CA HIS A 7 -11.92 18.99 5.51
C HIS A 7 -13.21 19.79 5.44
N GLY A 8 -13.95 19.66 4.36
CA GLY A 8 -15.32 20.15 4.35
C GLY A 8 -16.11 19.49 5.50
N PRO A 9 -17.02 20.24 6.17
CA PRO A 9 -17.79 19.75 7.32
C PRO A 9 -18.49 18.41 7.06
N GLY A 10 -18.83 18.08 5.82
CA GLY A 10 -19.43 16.82 5.44
C GLY A 10 -18.52 15.60 5.58
N ILE A 11 -17.19 15.75 5.51
CA ILE A 11 -16.25 14.64 5.69
C ILE A 11 -16.03 14.35 7.16
N LEU A 12 -16.00 15.40 7.98
CA LEU A 12 -15.91 15.25 9.43
C LEU A 12 -17.18 14.58 9.99
N LEU A 13 -18.35 14.99 9.54
CA LEU A 13 -19.64 14.38 9.88
C LEU A 13 -19.69 12.90 9.43
N ARG A 14 -19.22 12.57 8.22
CA ARG A 14 -19.13 11.18 7.74
C ARG A 14 -18.14 10.35 8.55
N LYS A 15 -16.98 10.90 8.94
CA LYS A 15 -16.04 10.23 9.84
C LYS A 15 -16.63 9.99 11.24
N LEU A 16 -17.37 10.96 11.77
CA LEU A 16 -18.10 10.84 13.04
C LEU A 16 -19.23 9.80 12.94
N LYS A 17 -20.00 9.81 11.88
CA LYS A 17 -21.08 8.84 11.64
C LYS A 17 -20.55 7.40 11.58
N ARG A 18 -19.38 7.17 10.96
CA ARG A 18 -18.68 5.86 10.97
C ARG A 18 -18.26 5.40 12.38
N TRP A 19 -18.05 6.31 13.28
CA TRP A 19 -17.72 5.97 14.68
C TRP A 19 -18.89 5.34 15.43
N PHE A 20 -20.10 5.66 15.00
CA PHE A 20 -21.35 5.24 15.66
C PHE A 20 -22.09 4.13 14.89
N GLU A 21 -21.74 3.83 13.64
CA GLU A 21 -22.32 2.73 12.87
C GLU A 21 -21.37 1.52 12.90
N PRO A 22 -21.64 0.51 13.75
CA PRO A 22 -20.73 -0.61 13.95
C PRO A 22 -20.68 -1.61 12.79
N ASP A 23 -21.76 -1.77 12.05
CA ASP A 23 -21.94 -2.77 11.00
C ASP A 23 -22.38 -2.05 9.72
N LEU A 24 -21.40 -1.71 8.88
CA LEU A 24 -21.69 -1.11 7.59
C LEU A 24 -22.07 -2.22 6.60
N ASP A 25 -23.24 -2.08 5.98
CA ASP A 25 -23.64 -2.82 4.81
C ASP A 25 -22.50 -2.77 3.76
N PRO A 26 -22.09 -3.91 3.17
CA PRO A 26 -21.05 -3.97 2.15
C PRO A 26 -21.28 -3.01 0.98
N GLN A 27 -22.53 -2.80 0.58
CA GLN A 27 -22.86 -1.86 -0.48
C GLN A 27 -22.58 -0.41 -0.05
N ARG A 28 -22.92 -0.04 1.19
CA ARG A 28 -22.57 1.26 1.76
C ARG A 28 -21.07 1.51 1.85
N VAL A 29 -20.31 0.46 1.99
CA VAL A 29 -18.85 0.52 2.00
C VAL A 29 -18.31 0.89 0.64
N ILE A 30 -18.79 0.24 -0.42
CA ILE A 30 -18.46 0.56 -1.80
C ILE A 30 -18.88 2.00 -2.11
N ASP A 31 -20.10 2.37 -1.77
CA ASP A 31 -20.64 3.72 -1.98
C ASP A 31 -19.82 4.79 -1.26
N VAL A 32 -19.32 4.49 -0.07
CA VAL A 32 -18.47 5.41 0.70
C VAL A 32 -17.12 5.65 0.04
N PHE A 33 -16.50 4.62 -0.56
CA PHE A 33 -15.25 4.82 -1.31
C PHE A 33 -15.50 5.57 -2.61
N ASP A 34 -16.54 5.25 -3.33
CA ASP A 34 -16.93 5.94 -4.55
C ASP A 34 -17.29 7.41 -4.29
N GLU A 35 -17.99 7.69 -3.17
CA GLU A 35 -18.23 9.07 -2.74
C GLU A 35 -16.95 9.79 -2.32
N PHE A 36 -16.05 9.08 -1.67
CA PHE A 36 -14.79 9.64 -1.21
C PHE A 36 -13.89 9.97 -2.40
N ASP A 37 -13.78 9.07 -3.36
CA ASP A 37 -13.03 9.27 -4.59
C ASP A 37 -13.63 10.41 -5.44
N ARG A 38 -14.95 10.47 -5.56
CA ARG A 38 -15.67 11.55 -6.27
C ARG A 38 -15.54 12.90 -5.58
N ALA A 39 -15.72 12.95 -4.26
CA ALA A 39 -15.68 14.20 -3.49
C ALA A 39 -14.30 14.88 -3.51
N ARG A 40 -13.24 14.19 -3.94
CA ARG A 40 -11.87 14.69 -3.98
C ARG A 40 -11.32 14.85 -5.39
N GLY A 41 -12.11 14.62 -6.41
CA GLY A 41 -11.65 14.65 -7.81
C GLY A 41 -10.71 13.49 -8.16
N TYR A 42 -10.68 12.42 -7.35
CA TYR A 42 -9.79 11.28 -7.62
C TYR A 42 -10.18 10.53 -8.89
N ALA A 43 -11.47 10.42 -9.19
CA ALA A 43 -11.94 9.83 -10.44
C ALA A 43 -11.50 10.66 -11.67
N ASP A 44 -11.57 11.99 -11.56
CA ASP A 44 -11.09 12.91 -12.60
C ASP A 44 -9.57 12.80 -12.76
N TRP A 45 -8.85 12.70 -11.65
CA TRP A 45 -7.42 12.43 -11.65
C TRP A 45 -7.06 11.13 -12.37
N GLN A 46 -7.75 10.02 -12.06
CA GLN A 46 -7.54 8.74 -12.75
C GLN A 46 -7.83 8.84 -14.26
N ALA A 47 -8.91 9.53 -14.64
CA ALA A 47 -9.27 9.74 -16.04
C ALA A 47 -8.18 10.53 -16.78
N LEU A 48 -7.66 11.59 -16.17
CA LEU A 48 -6.55 12.37 -16.69
C LEU A 48 -5.29 11.51 -16.87
N CYS A 49 -4.93 10.72 -15.86
CA CYS A 49 -3.75 9.85 -15.91
C CYS A 49 -3.85 8.84 -17.07
N ARG A 50 -5.02 8.20 -17.23
CA ARG A 50 -5.27 7.27 -18.34
C ARG A 50 -5.20 7.94 -19.70
N ALA A 51 -5.76 9.13 -19.85
CA ALA A 51 -5.75 9.89 -21.10
C ALA A 51 -4.33 10.31 -21.51
N ARG A 52 -3.40 10.39 -20.56
CA ARG A 52 -2.01 10.80 -20.80
C ARG A 52 -1.03 9.64 -20.93
N LEU A 53 -1.48 8.39 -20.87
CA LEU A 53 -0.60 7.25 -21.07
C LEU A 53 0.01 7.29 -22.49
N GLY A 54 1.32 7.57 -22.55
CA GLY A 54 2.05 7.74 -23.81
C GLY A 54 2.66 6.44 -24.37
N ARG A 55 2.42 5.30 -23.74
CA ARG A 55 2.93 3.97 -24.14
C ARG A 55 1.83 2.91 -24.16
N ALA A 56 2.09 1.81 -24.86
CA ALA A 56 1.18 0.68 -24.88
C ALA A 56 1.11 0.02 -23.49
N LEU A 57 -0.06 -0.53 -23.16
CA LEU A 57 -0.19 -1.42 -22.01
C LEU A 57 0.58 -2.72 -22.26
N PRO A 58 1.05 -3.40 -21.21
CA PRO A 58 1.65 -4.71 -21.33
C PRO A 58 0.70 -5.73 -21.98
N ASP A 59 1.26 -6.67 -22.73
CA ASP A 59 0.49 -7.78 -23.27
C ASP A 59 -0.21 -8.54 -22.13
N GLY A 60 -1.48 -8.89 -22.31
CA GLY A 60 -2.25 -9.58 -21.29
C GLY A 60 -2.58 -8.74 -20.06
N ALA A 61 -2.52 -7.40 -20.14
CA ALA A 61 -2.80 -6.50 -19.00
C ALA A 61 -4.14 -6.76 -18.31
N ASP A 62 -5.17 -7.22 -19.02
CA ASP A 62 -6.48 -7.57 -18.44
C ASP A 62 -6.44 -8.83 -17.58
N HIS A 63 -5.48 -9.70 -17.83
CA HIS A 63 -5.26 -10.98 -17.12
C HIS A 63 -4.04 -10.96 -16.20
N ALA A 64 -3.48 -9.79 -15.96
CA ALA A 64 -2.36 -9.66 -15.03
C ALA A 64 -2.76 -10.13 -13.62
N PRO A 65 -1.91 -10.87 -12.89
CA PRO A 65 -2.26 -11.38 -11.55
C PRO A 65 -2.75 -10.31 -10.59
N ILE A 66 -2.19 -9.10 -10.67
CA ILE A 66 -2.65 -7.96 -9.86
C ILE A 66 -4.11 -7.59 -10.15
N VAL A 67 -4.59 -7.80 -11.37
CA VAL A 67 -5.97 -7.50 -11.79
C VAL A 67 -6.91 -8.64 -11.40
N GLU A 68 -6.52 -9.89 -11.66
CA GLU A 68 -7.37 -11.07 -11.44
C GLU A 68 -7.42 -11.52 -9.98
N GLN A 69 -6.26 -11.59 -9.32
CA GLN A 69 -6.14 -12.10 -7.95
C GLN A 69 -6.10 -10.99 -6.90
N GLY A 70 -5.72 -9.77 -7.33
CA GLY A 70 -5.55 -8.61 -6.44
C GLY A 70 -4.19 -8.54 -5.77
N TYR A 71 -3.32 -9.52 -5.95
CA TYR A 71 -1.93 -9.53 -5.52
C TYR A 71 -1.05 -10.35 -6.46
N THR A 72 0.26 -10.10 -6.39
CA THR A 72 1.27 -10.89 -7.08
C THR A 72 2.60 -10.82 -6.33
N THR A 73 3.40 -11.90 -6.43
CA THR A 73 4.76 -11.95 -5.89
C THR A 73 5.77 -11.74 -7.00
N LEU A 74 6.80 -10.96 -6.74
CA LEU A 74 7.79 -10.55 -7.73
C LEU A 74 9.18 -10.54 -7.10
N PRO A 75 10.21 -11.10 -7.74
CA PRO A 75 11.58 -10.79 -7.39
C PRO A 75 11.90 -9.38 -7.92
N VAL A 76 12.23 -8.44 -7.02
CA VAL A 76 12.48 -7.05 -7.43
C VAL A 76 13.95 -6.70 -7.43
N MET A 77 14.75 -7.34 -6.56
CA MET A 77 16.18 -7.16 -6.52
C MET A 77 16.89 -8.45 -6.11
N SER A 78 18.19 -8.52 -6.28
CA SER A 78 18.99 -9.64 -5.79
C SER A 78 19.11 -9.63 -4.26
N ALA A 79 19.31 -10.78 -3.64
CA ALA A 79 19.59 -10.86 -2.20
C ALA A 79 20.85 -10.05 -1.81
N GLY A 80 21.86 -10.00 -2.66
CA GLY A 80 23.05 -9.16 -2.45
C GLY A 80 22.68 -7.67 -2.40
N THR A 81 21.89 -7.19 -3.35
CA THR A 81 21.41 -5.79 -3.37
C THR A 81 20.58 -5.47 -2.13
N ALA A 82 19.67 -6.38 -1.73
CA ALA A 82 18.86 -6.20 -0.53
C ALA A 82 19.74 -6.09 0.73
N ALA A 83 20.76 -6.96 0.85
CA ALA A 83 21.69 -6.94 1.98
C ALA A 83 22.55 -5.66 2.00
N GLU A 84 23.04 -5.19 0.86
CA GLU A 84 23.79 -3.92 0.75
C GLU A 84 22.96 -2.73 1.19
N LEU A 85 21.70 -2.65 0.72
CA LEU A 85 20.77 -1.59 1.09
C LEU A 85 20.41 -1.64 2.58
N LEU A 86 20.19 -2.85 3.13
CA LEU A 86 19.92 -3.02 4.55
C LEU A 86 21.13 -2.64 5.41
N GLN A 87 22.33 -2.97 4.96
CA GLN A 87 23.57 -2.57 5.62
C GLN A 87 23.71 -1.03 5.65
N ALA A 88 23.47 -0.37 4.53
CA ALA A 88 23.50 1.10 4.45
C ALA A 88 22.49 1.76 5.41
N VAL A 89 21.29 1.17 5.55
CA VAL A 89 20.27 1.64 6.50
C VAL A 89 20.69 1.43 7.97
N GLY A 90 21.37 0.32 8.27
CA GLY A 90 21.69 -0.07 9.65
C GLY A 90 22.99 0.54 10.21
N GLN A 91 23.91 0.96 9.35
CA GLN A 91 25.27 1.37 9.77
C GLN A 91 25.48 2.88 9.85
N ASP A 92 24.66 3.67 9.16
CA ASP A 92 24.85 5.09 9.07
C ASP A 92 23.62 5.87 9.57
N GLN A 93 23.76 6.46 10.75
CA GLN A 93 22.68 7.27 11.35
C GLN A 93 22.48 8.62 10.64
N GLU A 94 23.41 9.04 9.77
CA GLU A 94 23.24 10.23 8.96
C GLU A 94 22.33 9.99 7.77
N VAL A 95 22.30 8.74 7.25
CA VAL A 95 21.45 8.37 6.10
C VAL A 95 20.11 7.77 6.51
N ALA A 96 20.04 7.13 7.69
CA ALA A 96 18.80 6.53 8.17
C ALA A 96 18.75 6.46 9.71
N ARG A 97 17.68 6.99 10.29
CA ARG A 97 17.46 6.99 11.74
C ARG A 97 16.27 6.15 12.11
N LEU A 98 16.44 5.27 13.09
CA LEU A 98 15.37 4.45 13.62
C LEU A 98 14.41 5.29 14.49
N LYS A 99 13.13 5.25 14.15
CA LYS A 99 12.03 5.83 14.96
C LYS A 99 11.15 4.71 15.48
N ARG A 100 10.86 4.74 16.78
CA ARG A 100 9.94 3.77 17.37
C ARG A 100 8.50 4.21 17.12
N ASP A 101 7.74 3.39 16.39
CA ASP A 101 6.32 3.61 16.13
C ASP A 101 5.43 2.83 17.13
N SER A 102 5.89 1.66 17.60
CA SER A 102 5.23 0.82 18.59
C SER A 102 6.24 -0.09 19.30
N ALA A 103 5.79 -0.91 20.23
CA ALA A 103 6.66 -1.85 20.93
C ALA A 103 7.35 -2.87 20.00
N LYS A 104 6.72 -3.23 18.89
CA LYS A 104 7.23 -4.23 17.93
C LYS A 104 7.52 -3.69 16.53
N LEU A 105 7.02 -2.51 16.18
CA LEU A 105 7.18 -1.90 14.87
C LEU A 105 7.93 -0.59 15.00
N GLU A 106 9.02 -0.49 14.29
CA GLU A 106 9.87 0.70 14.22
C GLU A 106 10.03 1.10 12.75
N GLY A 107 9.99 2.39 12.47
CA GLY A 107 10.23 2.95 11.14
C GLY A 107 11.60 3.60 11.04
N TYR A 108 12.23 3.54 9.88
CA TYR A 108 13.43 4.32 9.58
C TYR A 108 13.03 5.63 8.93
N GLN A 109 13.61 6.72 9.43
CA GLN A 109 13.63 7.98 8.70
C GLN A 109 14.85 7.93 7.77
N LEU A 110 14.61 7.99 6.46
CA LEU A 110 15.66 8.02 5.44
C LEU A 110 15.99 9.48 5.13
N ASP A 111 17.18 9.92 5.54
CA ASP A 111 17.61 11.31 5.40
C ASP A 111 18.48 11.54 4.15
N ASP A 112 19.04 10.45 3.56
CA ASP A 112 19.84 10.51 2.34
C ASP A 112 19.00 10.27 1.07
N PRO A 113 18.84 11.28 0.19
CA PRO A 113 18.16 11.13 -1.08
C PRO A 113 18.80 10.08 -2.00
N GLY A 114 20.11 9.88 -1.91
CA GLY A 114 20.83 8.87 -2.69
C GLY A 114 20.44 7.43 -2.28
N LEU A 115 20.30 7.18 -0.97
CA LEU A 115 19.78 5.90 -0.47
C LEU A 115 18.33 5.67 -0.89
N VAL A 116 17.49 6.70 -0.78
CA VAL A 116 16.09 6.64 -1.23
C VAL A 116 16.02 6.30 -2.71
N SER A 117 16.78 6.99 -3.56
CA SER A 117 16.82 6.72 -5.00
C SER A 117 17.22 5.27 -5.30
N ARG A 118 18.28 4.76 -4.65
CA ARG A 118 18.71 3.36 -4.82
C ARG A 118 17.65 2.35 -4.40
N LEU A 119 16.95 2.60 -3.29
CA LEU A 119 15.85 1.75 -2.81
C LEU A 119 14.69 1.72 -3.81
N LEU A 120 14.30 2.89 -4.33
CA LEU A 120 13.21 3.00 -5.33
C LEU A 120 13.62 2.36 -6.66
N ASP A 121 14.82 2.65 -7.16
CA ASP A 121 15.31 2.11 -8.43
C ASP A 121 15.43 0.58 -8.41
N ALA A 122 15.89 0.01 -7.30
CA ALA A 122 15.95 -1.43 -7.14
C ALA A 122 14.57 -2.08 -7.01
N SER A 123 13.60 -1.38 -6.41
CA SER A 123 12.26 -1.92 -6.13
C SER A 123 11.29 -1.81 -7.31
N LEU A 124 11.40 -0.75 -8.11
CA LEU A 124 10.48 -0.45 -9.21
C LEU A 124 11.05 -0.91 -10.56
N ASN A 125 11.25 -2.22 -10.67
CA ASN A 125 11.77 -2.87 -11.86
C ASN A 125 10.68 -3.06 -12.96
N PRO A 126 11.04 -3.50 -14.18
CA PRO A 126 10.07 -3.71 -15.25
C PRO A 126 8.91 -4.67 -14.91
N ALA A 127 9.11 -5.65 -14.02
CA ALA A 127 8.04 -6.56 -13.63
C ALA A 127 6.99 -5.87 -12.76
N VAL A 128 7.41 -5.01 -11.83
CA VAL A 128 6.51 -4.15 -11.04
C VAL A 128 5.81 -3.15 -11.95
N ASP A 129 6.56 -2.53 -12.88
CA ASP A 129 6.04 -1.59 -13.86
C ASP A 129 4.89 -2.20 -14.68
N ALA A 130 5.09 -3.40 -15.22
CA ALA A 130 4.06 -4.11 -15.99
C ALA A 130 2.78 -4.35 -15.17
N GLN A 131 2.90 -4.77 -13.93
CA GLN A 131 1.73 -5.01 -13.06
C GLN A 131 1.01 -3.70 -12.70
N ALA A 132 1.77 -2.65 -12.35
CA ALA A 132 1.19 -1.35 -12.02
C ALA A 132 0.46 -0.72 -13.21
N LEU A 133 1.05 -0.77 -14.42
CA LEU A 133 0.40 -0.32 -15.65
C LEU A 133 -0.87 -1.11 -15.95
N SER A 134 -0.84 -2.42 -15.78
CA SER A 134 -2.01 -3.29 -15.99
C SER A 134 -3.15 -2.89 -15.07
N PHE A 135 -2.85 -2.53 -13.83
CA PHE A 135 -3.86 -2.15 -12.84
C PHE A 135 -4.39 -0.72 -13.05
N PHE A 136 -3.48 0.28 -13.14
CA PHE A 136 -3.89 1.68 -13.22
C PHE A 136 -4.38 2.09 -14.61
N ARG A 137 -3.94 1.39 -15.67
CA ARG A 137 -4.12 1.81 -17.07
C ARG A 137 -3.51 3.18 -17.35
N SER A 138 -2.51 3.57 -16.59
CA SER A 138 -1.78 4.84 -16.65
C SER A 138 -0.38 4.63 -16.09
N GLU A 139 0.48 5.63 -16.22
CA GLU A 139 1.67 5.72 -15.41
C GLU A 139 1.31 5.76 -13.93
N TYR A 140 2.31 5.63 -13.06
CA TYR A 140 2.12 5.67 -11.62
C TYR A 140 3.20 6.51 -10.94
N LEU A 141 2.92 6.96 -9.73
CA LEU A 141 3.86 7.66 -8.85
C LEU A 141 4.00 6.92 -7.52
N VAL A 142 5.11 7.16 -6.85
CA VAL A 142 5.32 6.75 -5.45
C VAL A 142 4.73 7.84 -4.56
N HIS A 143 3.57 7.55 -3.98
CA HIS A 143 2.86 8.50 -3.13
C HIS A 143 3.55 8.67 -1.77
N TRP A 144 3.93 7.55 -1.16
CA TRP A 144 4.76 7.50 0.03
C TRP A 144 5.54 6.19 0.07
N TYR A 145 6.59 6.19 0.85
CA TYR A 145 7.36 5.00 1.18
C TYR A 145 7.70 4.99 2.67
N THR A 146 7.92 3.81 3.21
CA THR A 146 8.43 3.63 4.57
C THR A 146 9.27 2.37 4.64
N LEU A 147 10.40 2.46 5.29
CA LEU A 147 11.19 1.30 5.66
C LEU A 147 10.91 0.99 7.12
N SER A 148 10.47 -0.22 7.40
CA SER A 148 10.09 -0.67 8.74
C SER A 148 10.91 -1.87 9.19
N ARG A 149 11.17 -1.90 10.50
CA ARG A 149 11.70 -3.05 11.24
C ARG A 149 10.62 -3.58 12.17
N THR A 150 10.28 -4.85 12.03
CA THR A 150 9.35 -5.54 12.94
C THR A 150 10.14 -6.55 13.77
N ALA A 151 10.15 -6.39 15.08
CA ALA A 151 10.82 -7.32 15.99
C ALA A 151 9.92 -8.49 16.39
N PRO A 152 10.48 -9.67 16.76
CA PRO A 152 9.73 -10.72 17.45
C PRO A 152 9.01 -10.15 18.67
N SER A 153 7.77 -10.55 18.88
CA SER A 153 6.98 -10.06 19.99
C SER A 153 5.95 -11.10 20.41
N ARG A 154 5.72 -11.20 21.72
CA ARG A 154 4.63 -11.98 22.31
C ARG A 154 3.41 -11.14 22.65
N GLU A 155 3.45 -9.84 22.33
CA GLU A 155 2.31 -8.97 22.52
C GLU A 155 1.16 -9.37 21.59
N PRO A 156 -0.10 -9.18 21.99
CA PRO A 156 -1.25 -9.41 21.15
C PRO A 156 -1.11 -8.68 19.80
N ALA A 157 -1.66 -9.28 18.75
CA ALA A 157 -1.62 -8.69 17.43
C ALA A 157 -2.22 -7.28 17.43
N SER A 158 -1.46 -6.32 16.94
CA SER A 158 -1.95 -4.97 16.67
C SER A 158 -2.84 -4.97 15.42
N VAL A 159 -3.45 -3.84 15.12
CA VAL A 159 -4.44 -3.70 14.04
C VAL A 159 -3.95 -4.22 12.68
N SER A 160 -2.67 -4.03 12.36
CA SER A 160 -2.07 -4.49 11.09
C SER A 160 -1.71 -5.99 11.06
N PHE A 161 -1.78 -6.67 12.20
CA PHE A 161 -1.54 -8.11 12.35
C PHE A 161 -2.86 -8.90 12.50
N ARG A 162 -3.98 -8.27 12.20
CA ARG A 162 -5.30 -8.87 12.10
C ARG A 162 -5.82 -8.67 10.70
N TRP A 163 -6.68 -9.56 10.22
CA TRP A 163 -7.25 -9.47 8.88
C TRP A 163 -7.95 -8.13 8.66
N HIS A 164 -7.52 -7.40 7.63
CA HIS A 164 -8.04 -6.07 7.32
C HIS A 164 -7.81 -5.70 5.85
N CYS A 165 -8.56 -4.72 5.40
CA CYS A 165 -8.22 -3.90 4.25
C CYS A 165 -7.78 -2.51 4.72
N ASP A 166 -6.92 -1.88 3.95
CA ASP A 166 -6.51 -0.50 4.22
C ASP A 166 -7.59 0.50 3.82
N LYS A 167 -7.59 1.62 4.53
CA LYS A 167 -8.43 2.75 4.18
C LYS A 167 -7.69 3.61 3.17
N GLY A 168 -8.27 3.77 2.01
CA GLY A 168 -7.71 4.61 0.95
C GLY A 168 -8.53 4.50 -0.31
N PRO A 169 -8.10 5.17 -1.40
CA PRO A 169 -8.77 5.01 -2.69
C PRO A 169 -8.74 3.55 -3.10
N GLN A 170 -9.80 3.09 -3.76
CA GLN A 170 -9.85 1.70 -4.26
C GLN A 170 -8.72 1.39 -5.25
N SER A 171 -8.27 2.39 -5.97
CA SER A 171 -7.23 2.28 -6.98
C SER A 171 -5.86 2.74 -6.48
N HIS A 172 -5.40 2.21 -5.35
CA HIS A 172 -4.00 2.30 -4.97
C HIS A 172 -3.38 0.91 -4.84
N LEU A 173 -2.08 0.84 -5.03
CA LEU A 173 -1.29 -0.37 -4.83
C LEU A 173 -0.31 -0.17 -3.69
N LYS A 174 0.01 -1.26 -3.00
CA LYS A 174 1.17 -1.34 -2.12
C LYS A 174 2.14 -2.38 -2.62
N LEU A 175 3.42 -2.04 -2.61
CA LEU A 175 4.53 -2.94 -2.83
C LEU A 175 5.27 -3.11 -1.51
N LEU A 176 5.30 -4.34 -0.99
CA LEU A 176 6.09 -4.71 0.18
C LEU A 176 7.34 -5.44 -0.29
N VAL A 177 8.51 -4.82 -0.15
CA VAL A 177 9.81 -5.41 -0.51
C VAL A 177 10.50 -5.89 0.76
N TYR A 178 10.85 -7.17 0.81
CA TYR A 178 11.49 -7.80 1.95
C TYR A 178 13.02 -7.71 1.77
N LEU A 179 13.71 -7.14 2.74
CA LEU A 179 15.15 -6.92 2.67
C LEU A 179 15.97 -8.03 3.36
N ASN A 180 15.30 -8.98 4.01
CA ASN A 180 15.93 -10.17 4.56
C ASN A 180 15.05 -11.41 4.44
N ASP A 181 15.65 -12.58 4.56
CA ASP A 181 15.01 -13.87 4.29
C ASP A 181 13.97 -14.24 5.35
N TYR A 182 12.89 -14.90 4.93
CA TYR A 182 11.90 -15.49 5.83
C TYR A 182 12.54 -16.41 6.87
N ASP A 183 13.56 -17.18 6.48
CA ASP A 183 14.24 -18.10 7.38
C ASP A 183 14.96 -17.40 8.55
N GLU A 184 15.34 -16.14 8.38
CA GLU A 184 15.95 -15.34 9.44
C GLU A 184 14.92 -14.82 10.45
N HIS A 185 13.72 -14.48 10.00
CA HIS A 185 12.75 -13.77 10.86
C HIS A 185 11.46 -14.56 11.13
N GLY A 186 11.04 -15.48 10.27
CA GLY A 186 9.85 -16.31 10.48
C GLY A 186 8.52 -15.52 10.50
N GLY A 187 8.48 -14.37 9.83
CA GLY A 187 7.29 -13.53 9.72
C GLY A 187 7.01 -13.14 8.26
N GLY A 188 5.81 -12.67 7.97
CA GLY A 188 5.42 -12.35 6.60
C GLY A 188 4.15 -11.53 6.56
N THR A 189 3.39 -11.74 5.52
CA THR A 189 2.03 -11.21 5.37
C THR A 189 1.19 -12.25 4.65
N SER A 190 0.00 -12.51 5.19
CA SER A 190 -1.01 -13.39 4.59
C SER A 190 -1.97 -12.56 3.76
N TYR A 191 -2.44 -13.13 2.65
CA TYR A 191 -3.36 -12.48 1.71
C TYR A 191 -4.51 -13.42 1.37
N LEU A 192 -5.73 -12.90 1.25
CA LEU A 192 -6.80 -13.54 0.48
C LEU A 192 -6.76 -13.01 -0.96
N ASP A 193 -7.21 -13.82 -1.91
CA ASP A 193 -7.46 -13.30 -3.25
C ASP A 193 -8.69 -12.37 -3.29
N LEU A 194 -8.98 -11.78 -4.46
CA LEU A 194 -10.15 -10.90 -4.63
C LEU A 194 -11.46 -11.64 -4.39
N ALA A 195 -11.56 -12.94 -4.74
CA ALA A 195 -12.77 -13.71 -4.55
C ALA A 195 -13.06 -13.93 -3.06
N GLY A 196 -12.07 -14.40 -2.29
CA GLY A 196 -12.16 -14.60 -0.85
C GLY A 196 -12.39 -13.27 -0.11
N SER A 197 -11.65 -12.23 -0.50
CA SER A 197 -11.83 -10.88 0.06
C SER A 197 -13.23 -10.33 -0.20
N THR A 198 -13.79 -10.57 -1.39
CA THR A 198 -15.16 -10.16 -1.74
C THR A 198 -16.19 -10.91 -0.92
N ALA A 199 -16.02 -12.23 -0.73
CA ALA A 199 -16.92 -13.01 0.10
C ALA A 199 -17.00 -12.47 1.53
N VAL A 200 -15.85 -12.18 2.13
CA VAL A 200 -15.78 -11.56 3.48
C VAL A 200 -16.35 -10.15 3.48
N SER A 201 -16.08 -9.33 2.47
CA SER A 201 -16.55 -7.93 2.43
C SER A 201 -18.07 -7.81 2.42
N ARG A 202 -18.77 -8.79 1.81
CA ARG A 202 -20.25 -8.86 1.78
C ARG A 202 -20.89 -8.98 3.16
N THR A 203 -20.12 -9.34 4.19
CA THR A 203 -20.57 -9.41 5.57
C THR A 203 -20.42 -8.10 6.35
N GLY A 204 -19.82 -7.08 5.74
CA GLY A 204 -19.46 -5.82 6.40
C GLY A 204 -18.14 -5.87 7.17
N TYR A 205 -17.46 -7.01 7.25
CA TYR A 205 -16.22 -7.20 8.03
C TYR A 205 -15.07 -6.27 7.60
N MET A 206 -14.97 -5.94 6.34
CA MET A 206 -13.87 -5.18 5.73
C MET A 206 -13.50 -3.90 6.49
N PHE A 207 -14.50 -3.28 7.14
CA PHE A 207 -14.36 -2.05 7.91
C PHE A 207 -14.55 -2.25 9.41
N ALA A 208 -14.46 -3.49 9.89
CA ALA A 208 -14.50 -3.76 11.31
C ALA A 208 -13.51 -2.86 12.06
N ARG A 209 -13.91 -2.35 13.22
CA ARG A 209 -13.00 -1.64 14.10
C ARG A 209 -11.89 -2.59 14.56
N GLY A 210 -10.73 -2.03 14.91
CA GLY A 210 -9.56 -2.81 15.30
C GLY A 210 -9.84 -3.90 16.35
N GLN A 211 -10.76 -3.64 17.29
CA GLN A 211 -11.17 -4.60 18.32
C GLN A 211 -12.03 -5.76 17.80
N ARG A 212 -12.68 -5.58 16.64
CA ARG A 212 -13.53 -6.61 16.00
C ARG A 212 -12.84 -7.37 14.88
N ARG A 213 -11.57 -7.02 14.58
CA ARG A 213 -10.78 -7.74 13.61
C ARG A 213 -10.24 -9.01 14.23
N THR A 214 -10.32 -10.12 13.50
CA THR A 214 -9.76 -11.41 13.94
C THR A 214 -8.37 -11.64 13.35
N GLU A 215 -7.58 -12.48 14.04
CA GLU A 215 -6.33 -13.07 13.56
C GLU A 215 -6.58 -14.43 12.90
N SER A 216 -7.72 -15.07 13.22
CA SER A 216 -8.04 -16.42 12.77
C SER A 216 -8.68 -16.41 11.38
N LEU A 217 -8.14 -17.22 10.48
CA LEU A 217 -8.71 -17.48 9.17
C LEU A 217 -10.02 -18.30 9.28
N GLU A 218 -10.09 -19.19 10.25
CA GLU A 218 -11.28 -20.01 10.51
C GLU A 218 -12.46 -19.16 10.97
N GLU A 219 -12.22 -18.18 11.86
CA GLU A 219 -13.26 -17.22 12.27
C GLU A 219 -13.70 -16.38 11.07
N LEU A 220 -12.77 -15.96 10.23
CA LEU A 220 -13.08 -15.19 9.03
C LEU A 220 -13.91 -16.00 8.04
N ALA A 221 -13.58 -17.28 7.85
CA ALA A 221 -14.34 -18.23 7.03
C ALA A 221 -15.75 -18.46 7.57
N ALA A 222 -15.89 -18.61 8.90
CA ALA A 222 -17.19 -18.72 9.55
C ALA A 222 -18.05 -17.46 9.35
N ILE A 223 -17.46 -16.27 9.46
CA ILE A 223 -18.14 -14.99 9.19
C ILE A 223 -18.59 -14.93 7.72
N ALA A 224 -17.75 -15.35 6.78
CA ALA A 224 -18.05 -15.33 5.35
C ALA A 224 -19.03 -16.43 4.93
N GLY A 225 -19.23 -17.46 5.74
CA GLY A 225 -20.04 -18.63 5.42
C GLY A 225 -19.49 -19.48 4.26
N THR A 226 -18.17 -19.44 4.04
CA THR A 226 -17.48 -20.16 2.97
C THR A 226 -16.05 -20.50 3.38
N GLU A 227 -15.48 -21.53 2.75
CA GLU A 227 -14.06 -21.84 2.88
C GLU A 227 -13.22 -20.70 2.32
N LEU A 228 -12.18 -20.31 3.05
CA LEU A 228 -11.21 -19.31 2.64
C LEU A 228 -9.82 -19.92 2.59
N LYS A 229 -9.06 -19.57 1.56
CA LYS A 229 -7.66 -19.97 1.42
C LYS A 229 -6.78 -18.76 1.45
N ALA A 230 -5.92 -18.67 2.45
CA ALA A 230 -4.90 -17.64 2.53
C ALA A 230 -3.62 -18.08 1.82
N TYR A 231 -2.96 -17.12 1.23
CA TYR A 231 -1.59 -17.22 0.75
C TYR A 231 -0.66 -16.57 1.75
N ASP A 232 0.19 -17.38 2.39
CA ASP A 232 1.21 -16.91 3.31
C ASP A 232 2.51 -16.71 2.53
N HIS A 233 2.94 -15.46 2.43
CA HIS A 233 4.17 -15.14 1.74
C HIS A 233 5.39 -15.44 2.62
N HIS A 234 6.26 -16.31 2.12
CA HIS A 234 7.56 -16.66 2.72
C HIS A 234 8.69 -16.06 1.86
N PRO A 235 9.00 -14.76 2.03
CA PRO A 235 9.89 -14.05 1.13
C PRO A 235 11.35 -14.46 1.29
N ARG A 236 12.08 -14.45 0.19
CA ARG A 236 13.54 -14.31 0.19
C ARG A 236 13.89 -12.83 0.18
N ALA A 237 15.12 -12.51 0.58
CA ALA A 237 15.65 -11.16 0.47
C ALA A 237 15.59 -10.68 -0.99
N GLY A 238 14.96 -9.54 -1.23
CA GLY A 238 14.72 -8.99 -2.55
C GLY A 238 13.39 -9.40 -3.21
N ASP A 239 12.61 -10.31 -2.58
CA ASP A 239 11.25 -10.58 -3.03
C ASP A 239 10.28 -9.49 -2.58
N ALA A 240 9.21 -9.32 -3.35
CA ALA A 240 8.16 -8.37 -3.03
C ALA A 240 6.77 -8.95 -3.29
N VAL A 241 5.78 -8.39 -2.60
CA VAL A 241 4.36 -8.56 -2.92
C VAL A 241 3.78 -7.21 -3.34
N LEU A 242 3.23 -7.16 -4.53
CA LEU A 242 2.40 -6.06 -5.01
C LEU A 242 0.93 -6.44 -4.83
N PHE A 243 0.11 -5.59 -4.21
CA PHE A 243 -1.29 -5.93 -3.93
C PHE A 243 -2.19 -4.69 -3.88
N GLN A 244 -3.51 -4.94 -3.96
CA GLN A 244 -4.57 -3.95 -3.85
C GLN A 244 -5.04 -3.82 -2.38
N PRO A 245 -4.47 -2.94 -1.56
CA PRO A 245 -4.67 -2.97 -0.10
C PRO A 245 -6.08 -2.57 0.34
N ALA A 246 -6.83 -1.84 -0.50
CA ALA A 246 -8.21 -1.49 -0.22
C ALA A 246 -9.21 -2.62 -0.53
N ARG A 247 -8.80 -3.64 -1.31
CA ARG A 247 -9.69 -4.70 -1.80
C ARG A 247 -9.28 -6.08 -1.32
N VAL A 248 -7.99 -6.30 -1.12
CA VAL A 248 -7.42 -7.57 -0.67
C VAL A 248 -7.30 -7.56 0.85
N LEU A 249 -8.01 -8.47 1.50
CA LEU A 249 -7.84 -8.73 2.92
C LEU A 249 -6.45 -9.30 3.16
N HIS A 250 -5.74 -8.70 4.09
CA HIS A 250 -4.38 -9.09 4.44
C HIS A 250 -4.13 -8.98 5.94
N SER A 251 -3.15 -9.73 6.41
CA SER A 251 -2.76 -9.78 7.83
C SER A 251 -1.26 -9.95 7.95
N GLY A 252 -0.60 -9.14 8.78
CA GLY A 252 0.81 -9.32 9.09
C GLY A 252 1.03 -10.55 9.96
N ILE A 253 2.09 -11.32 9.66
CA ILE A 253 2.58 -12.41 10.51
C ILE A 253 3.74 -11.86 11.34
N THR A 254 3.61 -11.92 12.67
CA THR A 254 4.66 -11.44 13.58
C THR A 254 5.91 -12.30 13.44
N PRO A 255 7.10 -11.71 13.30
CA PRO A 255 8.35 -12.45 13.32
C PRO A 255 8.52 -13.29 14.59
N THR A 256 9.10 -14.48 14.46
CA THR A 256 9.29 -15.43 15.56
C THR A 256 10.75 -15.63 15.94
N ARG A 257 11.69 -15.29 15.07
CA ARG A 257 13.14 -15.53 15.23
C ARG A 257 13.95 -14.24 15.34
N GLY A 258 14.00 -13.50 14.24
CA GLY A 258 14.76 -12.25 14.12
C GLY A 258 13.90 -11.08 13.64
N PRO A 259 14.46 -9.88 13.52
CA PRO A 259 13.74 -8.75 12.98
C PRO A 259 13.50 -8.90 11.48
N ARG A 260 12.30 -8.54 11.03
CA ARG A 260 11.92 -8.43 9.64
C ARG A 260 12.05 -6.99 9.16
N TYR A 261 12.67 -6.79 8.01
CA TYR A 261 12.84 -5.49 7.37
C TYR A 261 12.03 -5.42 6.08
N VAL A 262 11.14 -4.44 5.99
CA VAL A 262 10.25 -4.27 4.85
C VAL A 262 10.24 -2.83 4.39
N LEU A 263 10.57 -2.61 3.12
CA LEU A 263 10.29 -1.35 2.43
C LEU A 263 8.87 -1.44 1.85
N THR A 264 8.00 -0.53 2.28
CA THR A 264 6.64 -0.42 1.76
C THR A 264 6.54 0.81 0.88
N LEU A 265 6.07 0.63 -0.35
CA LEU A 265 5.75 1.72 -1.28
C LEU A 265 4.23 1.77 -1.48
N CYS A 266 3.65 2.95 -1.45
CA CYS A 266 2.28 3.20 -1.89
C CYS A 266 2.31 3.84 -3.29
N LEU A 267 1.66 3.20 -4.24
CA LEU A 267 1.61 3.65 -5.62
C LEU A 267 0.22 4.19 -5.94
N LEU A 268 0.18 5.31 -6.64
CA LEU A 268 -1.04 5.93 -7.16
C LEU A 268 -0.90 6.15 -8.67
N PRO A 269 -2.02 6.25 -9.42
CA PRO A 269 -1.97 6.60 -10.83
C PRO A 269 -1.33 7.98 -11.04
N SER A 270 -0.59 8.12 -12.12
CA SER A 270 0.13 9.32 -12.50
C SER A 270 -0.02 9.59 -14.00
N PRO A 271 -0.03 10.87 -14.43
CA PRO A 271 0.01 11.22 -15.84
C PRO A 271 1.41 11.12 -16.45
N VAL A 272 2.44 10.91 -15.63
CA VAL A 272 3.85 10.80 -16.02
C VAL A 272 4.52 9.64 -15.28
N PRO A 273 5.62 9.07 -15.80
CA PRO A 273 6.38 8.01 -15.15
C PRO A 273 6.84 8.42 -13.72
N TRP A 274 7.00 7.45 -12.82
CA TRP A 274 7.31 7.71 -11.43
C TRP A 274 8.60 8.53 -11.20
N ARG A 275 9.63 8.35 -12.04
CA ARG A 275 10.87 9.14 -11.95
C ARG A 275 10.65 10.61 -12.28
N GLU A 276 9.83 10.87 -13.29
CA GLU A 276 9.44 12.24 -13.66
C GLU A 276 8.54 12.85 -12.58
N ALA A 277 7.56 12.09 -12.09
CA ALA A 277 6.73 12.50 -10.97
C ALA A 277 7.57 12.88 -9.73
N LEU A 278 8.60 12.09 -9.44
CA LEU A 278 9.55 12.36 -8.36
C LEU A 278 10.33 13.66 -8.60
N ALA A 279 10.87 13.84 -9.79
CA ALA A 279 11.62 15.05 -10.17
C ALA A 279 10.74 16.31 -10.14
N LEU A 280 9.46 16.20 -10.48
CA LEU A 280 8.47 17.28 -10.40
C LEU A 280 8.00 17.57 -8.97
N GLY A 281 8.49 16.85 -7.96
CA GLY A 281 8.04 16.98 -6.57
C GLY A 281 6.58 16.55 -6.37
N MET A 282 6.07 15.66 -7.23
CA MET A 282 4.73 15.06 -7.10
C MET A 282 4.66 14.06 -5.95
N GLN A 283 5.77 13.82 -5.28
CA GLN A 283 5.81 13.07 -4.03
C GLN A 283 5.25 13.87 -2.88
N ILE A 284 4.63 13.11 -2.01
CA ILE A 284 3.90 13.71 -0.93
C ILE A 284 4.33 13.10 0.38
N ASP A 285 4.38 13.97 1.39
CA ASP A 285 4.76 13.64 2.75
C ASP A 285 4.12 12.33 3.21
N LEU A 286 4.95 11.45 3.76
CA LEU A 286 4.65 10.13 4.32
C LEU A 286 3.40 10.06 5.23
N ARG A 287 2.85 11.18 5.63
CA ARG A 287 1.76 11.27 6.60
C ARG A 287 0.44 11.71 6.01
N THR A 288 0.40 11.95 4.72
CA THR A 288 -0.79 12.50 4.09
C THR A 288 -1.62 11.41 3.42
N ASP A 289 -2.89 11.41 3.74
CA ASP A 289 -3.93 10.58 3.11
C ASP A 289 -3.90 10.84 1.58
N PRO A 290 -3.80 9.80 0.71
CA PRO A 290 -3.79 9.92 -0.75
C PRO A 290 -4.87 10.81 -1.31
N LEU A 291 -5.98 10.91 -0.61
CA LEU A 291 -7.10 11.75 -1.02
C LEU A 291 -6.91 13.25 -0.77
N TRP A 292 -5.80 13.63 -0.16
CA TRP A 292 -5.53 15.03 0.19
C TRP A 292 -4.69 15.74 -0.84
N HIS A 293 -4.27 14.98 -1.85
CA HIS A 293 -3.34 15.50 -2.79
C HIS A 293 -3.99 16.19 -3.95
N GLU A 294 -3.37 17.24 -4.18
CA GLU A 294 -3.43 18.21 -5.25
C GLU A 294 -4.60 17.99 -6.21
N ASP A 295 -5.50 18.93 -6.17
CA ASP A 295 -6.47 19.15 -7.22
C ASP A 295 -5.78 18.84 -8.56
N ALA A 296 -6.35 17.96 -9.37
CA ALA A 296 -5.85 17.62 -10.71
C ALA A 296 -5.48 18.87 -11.53
N ARG A 297 -6.15 20.00 -11.29
CA ARG A 297 -5.85 21.30 -11.88
C ARG A 297 -4.52 21.92 -11.46
N LEU A 298 -4.05 21.66 -10.23
CA LEU A 298 -2.74 22.15 -9.78
C LEU A 298 -1.62 21.38 -10.44
N LEU A 299 -1.84 20.08 -10.65
CA LEU A 299 -0.90 19.23 -11.35
C LEU A 299 -0.85 19.55 -12.84
N GLU A 300 -1.99 19.82 -13.48
CA GLU A 300 -2.02 20.29 -14.88
C GLU A 300 -1.21 21.59 -15.03
N LYS A 301 -1.32 22.53 -14.08
CA LYS A 301 -0.53 23.75 -14.11
C LYS A 301 0.97 23.48 -13.96
N ARG A 302 1.38 22.56 -13.10
CA ARG A 302 2.79 22.19 -12.95
C ARG A 302 3.34 21.51 -14.19
N LEU A 303 2.61 20.56 -14.75
CA LEU A 303 2.97 19.88 -16.01
C LEU A 303 3.07 20.86 -17.19
N ALA A 304 2.17 21.83 -17.28
CA ALA A 304 2.23 22.88 -18.32
C ALA A 304 3.42 23.81 -18.15
N SER A 305 3.89 24.07 -16.92
CA SER A 305 5.04 24.94 -16.66
C SER A 305 6.41 24.29 -16.90
N THR A 306 6.46 22.95 -17.02
CA THR A 306 7.70 22.20 -17.28
C THR A 306 7.92 21.89 -18.75
N THR A 307 6.93 22.11 -19.62
CA THR A 307 7.02 21.92 -21.08
C THR A 307 7.28 23.22 -21.85
N GLY A 308 7.51 24.33 -21.19
CA GLY A 308 7.94 25.62 -21.74
C GLY A 308 9.36 25.94 -21.35
#